data_90827c2aeef91489296ba03532c8e830
#
_entry.id   90827c2aeef91489296ba03532c8e830
#
_cell.length_a   1.000
_cell.length_b   1.000
_cell.length_c   1.000
_cell.angle_alpha   90.00
_cell.angle_beta   90.00
_cell.angle_gamma   90.00
#
_symmetry.space_group_name_H-M   'P 1'
#
loop_
_entity.id
_entity.type
_entity.pdbx_description
1 polymer ?
#
loop_
_entity_poly.entity_id
_entity_poly.type
_entity_poly.pdbx_seq_one_letter_code
_entity_poly.pdbx_strand_id
1 'polypeptide(L)'
;MSVVEGLPWVTEDLVRVEAALRSSVQTGDPFLTDVASHLIGAGGKRIRPALALCAGYAAGQEPVSDHVVTGAVAVELVHLGSLYHDDVIDEASTRRGVESVNHRWSNIVAILAGDFLLARASSLAASLGVEVAGILAATISELCQGQVLELQRLYDVTRDEDAYFGSIAGKTASLMATSCRIGAIVGGLDRPSVEALTEYGRHVGMIFQIVDDVLDLTATDEELGKPSGLDLAEGIYTLPVIYALRSSPELRALLGRPLDPDGVAQGRALTCADEAVASALAVADEHAGRAARVLADHKIDDAVAEALNRLCRSIIDRSRSAATASPSARAG
;
A
#
# COMPACT_ATOMS: atom_id res chain seq x y z
N MET A 1 -9.00 11.50 -9.11
CA MET A 1 -8.48 10.56 -10.13
C MET A 1 -9.04 9.18 -9.83
N SER A 2 -9.71 8.55 -10.79
CA SER A 2 -10.11 7.14 -10.69
C SER A 2 -8.84 6.30 -10.57
N VAL A 3 -8.82 5.36 -9.62
CA VAL A 3 -7.65 4.49 -9.38
C VAL A 3 -7.34 3.61 -10.59
N VAL A 4 -8.36 3.33 -11.41
CA VAL A 4 -8.25 2.52 -12.63
C VAL A 4 -8.95 3.26 -13.75
N GLU A 5 -8.19 4.09 -14.48
CA GLU A 5 -8.71 4.78 -15.67
C GLU A 5 -8.98 3.78 -16.78
N GLY A 6 -10.14 3.91 -17.42
CA GLY A 6 -10.52 3.08 -18.57
C GLY A 6 -11.40 1.87 -18.25
N LEU A 7 -11.80 1.67 -16.98
CA LEU A 7 -12.79 0.67 -16.59
C LEU A 7 -13.94 1.36 -15.85
N PRO A 8 -14.96 1.92 -16.55
CA PRO A 8 -16.07 2.67 -15.93
C PRO A 8 -16.80 1.85 -14.86
N TRP A 9 -16.99 0.57 -15.11
CA TRP A 9 -17.67 -0.36 -14.20
C TRP A 9 -16.92 -0.59 -12.89
N VAL A 10 -15.58 -0.49 -12.85
CA VAL A 10 -14.85 -0.51 -11.56
C VAL A 10 -15.26 0.68 -10.69
N THR A 11 -15.49 1.84 -11.29
CA THR A 11 -15.94 3.02 -10.54
C THR A 11 -17.34 2.82 -9.97
N GLU A 12 -18.26 2.20 -10.73
CA GLU A 12 -19.61 1.89 -10.27
C GLU A 12 -19.59 0.86 -9.14
N ASP A 13 -18.80 -0.20 -9.28
CA ASP A 13 -18.67 -1.22 -8.25
C ASP A 13 -17.91 -0.74 -6.99
N LEU A 14 -17.01 0.25 -7.12
CA LEU A 14 -16.43 0.92 -5.95
C LEU A 14 -17.49 1.64 -5.10
N VAL A 15 -18.58 2.14 -5.69
CA VAL A 15 -19.72 2.69 -4.93
C VAL A 15 -20.40 1.59 -4.12
N ARG A 16 -20.56 0.38 -4.69
CA ARG A 16 -21.09 -0.79 -3.95
C ARG A 16 -20.15 -1.19 -2.81
N VAL A 17 -18.83 -1.20 -3.06
CA VAL A 17 -17.83 -1.46 -2.02
C VAL A 17 -17.92 -0.44 -0.89
N GLU A 18 -18.02 0.86 -1.19
CA GLU A 18 -18.15 1.90 -0.16
C GLU A 18 -19.41 1.73 0.69
N ALA A 19 -20.54 1.41 0.09
CA ALA A 19 -21.78 1.15 0.80
C ALA A 19 -21.66 -0.10 1.70
N ALA A 20 -21.10 -1.19 1.16
CA ALA A 20 -20.88 -2.42 1.90
C ALA A 20 -19.84 -2.26 3.03
N LEU A 21 -18.77 -1.48 2.80
CA LEU A 21 -17.75 -1.16 3.80
C LEU A 21 -18.38 -0.43 5.00
N ARG A 22 -19.16 0.62 4.75
CA ARG A 22 -19.89 1.36 5.82
C ARG A 22 -20.86 0.46 6.57
N SER A 23 -21.58 -0.41 5.87
CA SER A 23 -22.52 -1.35 6.48
C SER A 23 -21.82 -2.41 7.32
N SER A 24 -20.64 -2.88 6.90
CA SER A 24 -19.90 -3.97 7.56
C SER A 24 -19.42 -3.62 8.97
N VAL A 25 -19.23 -2.33 9.28
CA VAL A 25 -18.74 -1.85 10.57
C VAL A 25 -19.84 -1.37 11.52
N GLN A 26 -21.11 -1.47 11.10
CA GLN A 26 -22.24 -1.14 11.98
C GLN A 26 -22.37 -2.15 13.11
N THR A 27 -22.59 -1.66 14.32
CA THR A 27 -22.77 -2.47 15.53
C THR A 27 -23.95 -1.95 16.37
N GLY A 28 -24.34 -2.70 17.42
CA GLY A 28 -25.30 -2.24 18.41
C GLY A 28 -24.74 -1.16 19.35
N ASP A 29 -23.41 -0.94 19.35
CA ASP A 29 -22.73 0.10 20.12
C ASP A 29 -22.40 1.30 19.20
N PRO A 30 -23.05 2.47 19.43
CA PRO A 30 -22.81 3.65 18.61
C PRO A 30 -21.37 4.16 18.69
N PHE A 31 -20.71 4.03 19.84
CA PHE A 31 -19.32 4.46 20.00
C PHE A 31 -18.36 3.62 19.15
N LEU A 32 -18.47 2.29 19.21
CA LEU A 32 -17.65 1.40 18.39
C LEU A 32 -17.91 1.62 16.90
N THR A 33 -19.17 1.86 16.52
CA THR A 33 -19.53 2.20 15.13
C THR A 33 -18.86 3.51 14.67
N ASP A 34 -18.88 4.55 15.51
CA ASP A 34 -18.23 5.85 15.19
C ASP A 34 -16.72 5.66 14.99
N VAL A 35 -16.06 5.02 15.93
CA VAL A 35 -14.62 4.76 15.85
C VAL A 35 -14.25 3.92 14.63
N ALA A 36 -14.94 2.79 14.39
CA ALA A 36 -14.65 1.90 13.25
C ALA A 36 -14.92 2.56 11.89
N SER A 37 -15.84 3.53 11.83
CA SER A 37 -16.18 4.28 10.62
C SER A 37 -15.25 5.46 10.35
N HIS A 38 -14.43 5.87 11.29
CA HIS A 38 -13.68 7.13 11.25
C HIS A 38 -12.82 7.26 9.99
N LEU A 39 -11.89 6.33 9.73
CA LEU A 39 -11.04 6.36 8.53
C LEU A 39 -11.78 5.96 7.25
N ILE A 40 -12.92 5.27 7.34
CA ILE A 40 -13.80 5.05 6.18
C ILE A 40 -14.33 6.40 5.69
N GLY A 41 -14.80 7.22 6.64
CA GLY A 41 -15.30 8.57 6.38
C GLY A 41 -14.26 9.53 5.81
N ALA A 42 -13.01 9.41 6.24
CA ALA A 42 -11.88 10.19 5.70
C ALA A 42 -11.54 9.84 4.23
N GLY A 43 -12.12 8.77 3.69
CA GLY A 43 -11.93 8.36 2.31
C GLY A 43 -10.65 7.53 2.10
N GLY A 44 -10.13 7.57 0.87
CA GLY A 44 -8.93 6.84 0.46
C GLY A 44 -8.97 6.48 -1.02
N LYS A 45 -7.82 6.12 -1.59
CA LYS A 45 -7.71 5.77 -3.02
C LYS A 45 -8.36 4.43 -3.37
N ARG A 46 -8.68 3.59 -2.39
CA ARG A 46 -9.31 2.26 -2.57
C ARG A 46 -8.58 1.37 -3.58
N ILE A 47 -7.26 1.40 -3.59
CA ILE A 47 -6.44 0.64 -4.55
C ILE A 47 -6.66 -0.86 -4.36
N ARG A 48 -6.70 -1.36 -3.12
CA ARG A 48 -6.90 -2.78 -2.82
C ARG A 48 -8.27 -3.29 -3.27
N PRO A 49 -9.38 -2.62 -2.93
CA PRO A 49 -10.69 -2.92 -3.52
C PRO A 49 -10.68 -2.89 -5.04
N ALA A 50 -10.08 -1.87 -5.66
CA ALA A 50 -10.03 -1.76 -7.11
C ALA A 50 -9.27 -2.94 -7.75
N LEU A 51 -8.17 -3.39 -7.16
CA LEU A 51 -7.44 -4.59 -7.61
C LEU A 51 -8.30 -5.85 -7.50
N ALA A 52 -9.05 -6.03 -6.40
CA ALA A 52 -9.95 -7.16 -6.23
C ALA A 52 -11.08 -7.14 -7.27
N LEU A 53 -11.66 -5.97 -7.53
CA LEU A 53 -12.68 -5.80 -8.57
C LEU A 53 -12.12 -6.10 -9.96
N CYS A 54 -10.96 -5.53 -10.34
CA CYS A 54 -10.31 -5.80 -11.62
C CYS A 54 -10.04 -7.30 -11.81
N ALA A 55 -9.54 -7.99 -10.77
CA ALA A 55 -9.31 -9.42 -10.83
C ALA A 55 -10.64 -10.21 -10.99
N GLY A 56 -11.73 -9.76 -10.36
CA GLY A 56 -13.06 -10.34 -10.58
C GLY A 56 -13.58 -10.13 -11.99
N TYR A 57 -13.37 -8.94 -12.58
CA TYR A 57 -13.75 -8.63 -13.96
C TYR A 57 -12.97 -9.46 -15.00
N ALA A 58 -11.77 -9.92 -14.67
CA ALA A 58 -11.00 -10.78 -15.57
C ALA A 58 -11.71 -12.10 -15.93
N ALA A 59 -12.79 -12.46 -15.20
CA ALA A 59 -13.70 -13.56 -15.52
C ALA A 59 -14.78 -13.20 -16.55
N GLY A 60 -14.85 -11.95 -17.01
CA GLY A 60 -15.82 -11.49 -18.02
C GLY A 60 -17.24 -11.27 -17.51
N GLN A 61 -17.45 -11.12 -16.20
CA GLN A 61 -18.76 -10.82 -15.60
C GLN A 61 -18.91 -9.32 -15.32
N GLU A 62 -19.95 -8.71 -15.86
CA GLU A 62 -20.30 -7.30 -15.64
C GLU A 62 -21.78 -7.15 -15.24
N PRO A 63 -22.09 -6.50 -14.10
CA PRO A 63 -21.20 -6.12 -12.99
C PRO A 63 -20.61 -7.34 -12.26
N VAL A 64 -19.55 -7.15 -11.46
CA VAL A 64 -19.02 -8.27 -10.64
C VAL A 64 -20.06 -8.75 -9.62
N SER A 65 -19.95 -10.02 -9.24
CA SER A 65 -20.82 -10.62 -8.23
C SER A 65 -20.67 -9.96 -6.85
N ASP A 66 -21.68 -10.08 -6.00
CA ASP A 66 -21.61 -9.62 -4.60
C ASP A 66 -20.49 -10.31 -3.81
N HIS A 67 -20.07 -11.51 -4.19
CA HIS A 67 -18.91 -12.19 -3.59
C HIS A 67 -17.62 -11.43 -3.86
N VAL A 68 -17.41 -10.90 -5.08
CA VAL A 68 -16.23 -10.09 -5.41
C VAL A 68 -16.25 -8.78 -4.61
N VAL A 69 -17.42 -8.13 -4.49
CA VAL A 69 -17.59 -6.94 -3.64
C VAL A 69 -17.27 -7.27 -2.18
N THR A 70 -17.75 -8.39 -1.66
CA THR A 70 -17.47 -8.85 -0.29
C THR A 70 -15.97 -9.09 -0.08
N GLY A 71 -15.28 -9.70 -1.05
CA GLY A 71 -13.83 -9.88 -1.03
C GLY A 71 -13.07 -8.55 -1.02
N ALA A 72 -13.50 -7.60 -1.86
CA ALA A 72 -12.95 -6.24 -1.90
C ALA A 72 -13.12 -5.48 -0.57
N VAL A 73 -14.27 -5.66 0.11
CA VAL A 73 -14.51 -5.10 1.45
C VAL A 73 -13.60 -5.77 2.48
N ALA A 74 -13.44 -7.10 2.45
CA ALA A 74 -12.61 -7.81 3.40
C ALA A 74 -11.15 -7.35 3.37
N VAL A 75 -10.55 -7.19 2.18
CA VAL A 75 -9.18 -6.70 2.05
C VAL A 75 -9.03 -5.24 2.48
N GLU A 76 -10.02 -4.39 2.23
CA GLU A 76 -9.96 -2.99 2.69
C GLU A 76 -10.11 -2.89 4.21
N LEU A 77 -10.93 -3.74 4.85
CA LEU A 77 -11.04 -3.79 6.31
C LEU A 77 -9.71 -4.22 6.96
N VAL A 78 -8.98 -5.19 6.37
CA VAL A 78 -7.62 -5.52 6.83
C VAL A 78 -6.71 -4.31 6.72
N HIS A 79 -6.73 -3.60 5.60
CA HIS A 79 -5.94 -2.39 5.42
C HIS A 79 -6.30 -1.30 6.44
N LEU A 80 -7.59 -1.05 6.68
CA LEU A 80 -8.02 -0.05 7.66
C LEU A 80 -7.62 -0.44 9.09
N GLY A 81 -7.75 -1.73 9.43
CA GLY A 81 -7.31 -2.25 10.74
C GLY A 81 -5.81 -2.08 10.93
N SER A 82 -4.99 -2.38 9.89
CA SER A 82 -3.54 -2.15 9.97
C SER A 82 -3.20 -0.67 10.15
N LEU A 83 -3.89 0.25 9.47
CA LEU A 83 -3.67 1.69 9.65
C LEU A 83 -3.95 2.16 11.08
N TYR A 84 -4.97 1.59 11.77
CA TYR A 84 -5.25 1.93 13.16
C TYR A 84 -4.12 1.48 14.08
N HIS A 85 -3.54 0.30 13.82
CA HIS A 85 -2.38 -0.20 14.57
C HIS A 85 -1.10 0.58 14.23
N ASP A 86 -0.87 0.89 12.94
CA ASP A 86 0.27 1.69 12.50
C ASP A 86 0.26 3.07 13.16
N ASP A 87 -0.91 3.75 13.23
CA ASP A 87 -1.03 5.04 13.90
C ASP A 87 -0.63 5.00 15.39
N VAL A 88 -0.82 3.86 16.06
CA VAL A 88 -0.36 3.65 17.44
C VAL A 88 1.15 3.41 17.50
N ILE A 89 1.70 2.63 16.56
CA ILE A 89 3.12 2.29 16.49
C ILE A 89 3.95 3.54 16.18
N ASP A 90 3.47 4.35 15.22
CA ASP A 90 4.15 5.54 14.72
C ASP A 90 3.83 6.80 15.56
N GLU A 91 3.00 6.67 16.62
CA GLU A 91 2.49 7.79 17.43
C GLU A 91 1.88 8.92 16.57
N ALA A 92 1.27 8.55 15.45
CA ALA A 92 0.76 9.49 14.47
C ALA A 92 -0.42 10.30 15.03
N SER A 93 -0.40 11.62 14.85
CA SER A 93 -1.50 12.52 15.26
C SER A 93 -2.57 12.68 14.18
N THR A 94 -2.25 12.42 12.93
CA THR A 94 -3.15 12.61 11.79
C THR A 94 -3.03 11.45 10.78
N ARG A 95 -4.16 11.11 10.15
CA ARG A 95 -4.24 10.14 9.05
C ARG A 95 -5.25 10.60 8.00
N ARG A 96 -4.87 10.64 6.73
CA ARG A 96 -5.76 11.08 5.62
C ARG A 96 -6.38 12.47 5.83
N GLY A 97 -5.63 13.39 6.44
CA GLY A 97 -6.08 14.76 6.70
C GLY A 97 -7.07 14.92 7.85
N VAL A 98 -7.34 13.87 8.63
CA VAL A 98 -8.11 13.92 9.87
C VAL A 98 -7.26 13.48 11.06
N GLU A 99 -7.70 13.78 12.28
CA GLU A 99 -7.05 13.23 13.49
C GLU A 99 -7.03 11.70 13.41
N SER A 100 -5.91 11.08 13.78
CA SER A 100 -5.81 9.63 13.91
C SER A 100 -6.66 9.12 15.08
N VAL A 101 -7.00 7.82 15.07
CA VAL A 101 -7.89 7.26 16.11
C VAL A 101 -7.22 7.26 17.49
N ASN A 102 -5.91 6.96 17.56
CA ASN A 102 -5.13 6.99 18.79
C ASN A 102 -5.07 8.42 19.39
N HIS A 103 -4.93 9.44 18.55
CA HIS A 103 -4.89 10.85 18.97
C HIS A 103 -6.26 11.35 19.43
N ARG A 104 -7.31 11.06 18.65
CA ARG A 104 -8.67 11.53 18.93
C ARG A 104 -9.30 10.86 20.15
N TRP A 105 -9.02 9.59 20.37
CA TRP A 105 -9.59 8.83 21.50
C TRP A 105 -8.52 8.29 22.45
N SER A 106 -7.78 7.28 22.06
CA SER A 106 -6.60 6.75 22.78
C SER A 106 -5.98 5.58 22.02
N ASN A 107 -4.76 5.18 22.39
CA ASN A 107 -4.11 3.96 21.87
C ASN A 107 -4.96 2.71 22.13
N ILE A 108 -5.59 2.61 23.31
CA ILE A 108 -6.44 1.45 23.65
C ILE A 108 -7.63 1.36 22.69
N VAL A 109 -8.28 2.48 22.39
CA VAL A 109 -9.42 2.51 21.46
C VAL A 109 -8.97 2.19 20.04
N ALA A 110 -7.82 2.69 19.59
CA ALA A 110 -7.28 2.39 18.27
C ALA A 110 -6.95 0.90 18.10
N ILE A 111 -6.30 0.28 19.10
CA ILE A 111 -6.00 -1.16 19.07
C ILE A 111 -7.29 -1.99 18.99
N LEU A 112 -8.25 -1.73 19.89
CA LEU A 112 -9.52 -2.49 19.90
C LEU A 112 -10.34 -2.30 18.63
N ALA A 113 -10.34 -1.10 18.07
CA ALA A 113 -11.05 -0.83 16.81
C ALA A 113 -10.33 -1.49 15.61
N GLY A 114 -9.01 -1.51 15.59
CA GLY A 114 -8.22 -2.27 14.63
C GLY A 114 -8.54 -3.77 14.67
N ASP A 115 -8.54 -4.36 15.87
CA ASP A 115 -8.91 -5.77 16.09
C ASP A 115 -10.35 -6.05 15.63
N PHE A 116 -11.27 -5.13 15.91
CA PHE A 116 -12.65 -5.25 15.43
C PHE A 116 -12.73 -5.26 13.90
N LEU A 117 -12.00 -4.38 13.21
CA LEU A 117 -11.96 -4.34 11.74
C LEU A 117 -11.38 -5.65 11.17
N LEU A 118 -10.31 -6.19 11.76
CA LEU A 118 -9.72 -7.48 11.38
C LEU A 118 -10.69 -8.64 11.60
N ALA A 119 -11.44 -8.65 12.72
CA ALA A 119 -12.47 -9.65 12.99
C ALA A 119 -13.61 -9.57 11.97
N ARG A 120 -14.06 -8.37 11.57
CA ARG A 120 -15.07 -8.19 10.52
C ARG A 120 -14.56 -8.69 9.17
N ALA A 121 -13.31 -8.36 8.79
CA ALA A 121 -12.67 -8.88 7.59
C ALA A 121 -12.64 -10.41 7.57
N SER A 122 -12.24 -11.03 8.69
CA SER A 122 -12.19 -12.49 8.83
C SER A 122 -13.58 -13.12 8.69
N SER A 123 -14.62 -12.50 9.25
CA SER A 123 -16.02 -12.97 9.13
C SER A 123 -16.50 -12.93 7.67
N LEU A 124 -16.20 -11.85 6.93
CA LEU A 124 -16.52 -11.72 5.51
C LEU A 124 -15.75 -12.75 4.67
N ALA A 125 -14.46 -12.92 4.92
CA ALA A 125 -13.66 -13.93 4.22
C ALA A 125 -14.18 -15.36 4.46
N ALA A 126 -14.60 -15.68 5.68
CA ALA A 126 -15.20 -16.97 6.00
C ALA A 126 -16.51 -17.23 5.25
N SER A 127 -17.31 -16.20 4.99
CA SER A 127 -18.55 -16.33 4.18
C SER A 127 -18.26 -16.63 2.70
N LEU A 128 -17.04 -16.33 2.22
CA LEU A 128 -16.58 -16.62 0.85
C LEU A 128 -15.92 -18.01 0.72
N GLY A 129 -15.72 -18.70 1.83
CA GLY A 129 -15.22 -20.06 1.88
C GLY A 129 -13.88 -20.21 2.62
N VAL A 130 -13.53 -21.45 2.94
CA VAL A 130 -12.36 -21.80 3.77
C VAL A 130 -11.05 -21.34 3.14
N GLU A 131 -10.95 -21.43 1.81
CA GLU A 131 -9.74 -21.00 1.10
C GLU A 131 -9.50 -19.49 1.26
N VAL A 132 -10.53 -18.67 1.04
CA VAL A 132 -10.44 -17.21 1.17
C VAL A 132 -10.11 -16.81 2.61
N ALA A 133 -10.75 -17.46 3.59
CA ALA A 133 -10.45 -17.24 5.01
C ALA A 133 -8.98 -17.57 5.34
N GLY A 134 -8.47 -18.70 4.84
CA GLY A 134 -7.08 -19.11 5.03
C GLY A 134 -6.08 -18.15 4.40
N ILE A 135 -6.35 -17.68 3.17
CA ILE A 135 -5.53 -16.68 2.48
C ILE A 135 -5.47 -15.38 3.27
N LEU A 136 -6.62 -14.88 3.73
CA LEU A 136 -6.67 -13.62 4.47
C LEU A 136 -5.90 -13.71 5.81
N ALA A 137 -6.06 -14.82 6.53
CA ALA A 137 -5.35 -15.06 7.78
C ALA A 137 -3.82 -15.15 7.57
N ALA A 138 -3.36 -15.84 6.52
CA ALA A 138 -1.94 -15.88 6.14
C ALA A 138 -1.41 -14.49 5.82
N THR A 139 -2.18 -13.68 5.07
CA THR A 139 -1.80 -12.31 4.72
C THR A 139 -1.66 -11.41 5.94
N ILE A 140 -2.56 -11.49 6.92
CA ILE A 140 -2.43 -10.74 8.18
C ILE A 140 -1.13 -11.12 8.90
N SER A 141 -0.78 -12.42 8.91
CA SER A 141 0.50 -12.87 9.47
C SER A 141 1.71 -12.30 8.71
N GLU A 142 1.66 -12.26 7.37
CA GLU A 142 2.71 -11.66 6.53
C GLU A 142 2.86 -10.16 6.78
N LEU A 143 1.75 -9.42 6.93
CA LEU A 143 1.75 -8.00 7.30
C LEU A 143 2.49 -7.77 8.63
N CYS A 144 2.15 -8.55 9.66
CA CYS A 144 2.82 -8.45 10.96
C CYS A 144 4.32 -8.78 10.86
N GLN A 145 4.70 -9.82 10.11
CA GLN A 145 6.10 -10.18 9.91
C GLN A 145 6.86 -9.06 9.19
N GLY A 146 6.28 -8.47 8.12
CA GLY A 146 6.87 -7.35 7.40
C GLY A 146 7.12 -6.14 8.29
N GLN A 147 6.14 -5.79 9.14
CA GLN A 147 6.26 -4.70 10.10
C GLN A 147 7.36 -4.98 11.15
N VAL A 148 7.42 -6.20 11.69
CA VAL A 148 8.46 -6.60 12.65
C VAL A 148 9.85 -6.53 12.02
N LEU A 149 10.01 -6.99 10.76
CA LEU A 149 11.29 -6.91 10.03
C LEU A 149 11.73 -5.46 9.85
N GLU A 150 10.81 -4.53 9.60
CA GLU A 150 11.10 -3.11 9.49
C GLU A 150 11.57 -2.53 10.83
N LEU A 151 10.82 -2.79 11.91
CA LEU A 151 11.15 -2.31 13.26
C LEU A 151 12.51 -2.82 13.76
N GLN A 152 12.91 -4.05 13.40
CA GLN A 152 14.22 -4.61 13.74
C GLN A 152 15.38 -3.92 13.05
N ARG A 153 15.13 -3.11 12.02
CA ARG A 153 16.13 -2.41 11.21
C ARG A 153 16.07 -0.90 11.34
N LEU A 154 15.40 -0.38 12.37
CA LEU A 154 15.39 1.05 12.65
C LEU A 154 16.81 1.55 12.94
N TYR A 155 17.19 2.67 12.34
CA TYR A 155 18.51 3.30 12.45
C TYR A 155 19.70 2.42 12.01
N ASP A 156 19.43 1.32 11.27
CA ASP A 156 20.47 0.40 10.81
C ASP A 156 21.07 0.84 9.45
N VAL A 157 22.18 1.54 9.48
CA VAL A 157 22.91 1.97 8.26
C VAL A 157 23.53 0.81 7.47
N THR A 158 23.43 -0.42 7.98
CA THR A 158 23.89 -1.64 7.29
C THR A 158 22.73 -2.43 6.65
N ARG A 159 21.49 -1.92 6.75
CA ARG A 159 20.32 -2.50 6.09
C ARG A 159 20.60 -2.65 4.60
N ASP A 160 20.43 -3.85 4.07
CA ASP A 160 20.61 -4.18 2.67
C ASP A 160 19.28 -4.26 1.89
N GLU A 161 19.40 -4.48 0.59
CA GLU A 161 18.23 -4.62 -0.30
C GLU A 161 17.35 -5.79 0.08
N ASP A 162 17.93 -6.95 0.46
CA ASP A 162 17.17 -8.14 0.80
C ASP A 162 16.30 -7.90 2.03
N ALA A 163 16.85 -7.23 3.06
CA ALA A 163 16.10 -6.84 4.24
C ALA A 163 14.98 -5.82 3.93
N TYR A 164 15.26 -4.88 3.01
CA TYR A 164 14.24 -3.93 2.55
C TYR A 164 13.13 -4.64 1.78
N PHE A 165 13.47 -5.45 0.76
CA PHE A 165 12.46 -6.16 -0.03
C PHE A 165 11.66 -7.15 0.81
N GLY A 166 12.29 -7.83 1.78
CA GLY A 166 11.59 -8.70 2.71
C GLY A 166 10.51 -7.96 3.53
N SER A 167 10.83 -6.77 4.05
CA SER A 167 9.86 -5.98 4.82
C SER A 167 8.70 -5.49 3.96
N ILE A 168 8.95 -4.88 2.78
CA ILE A 168 7.88 -4.35 1.93
C ILE A 168 7.06 -5.44 1.24
N ALA A 169 7.65 -6.60 0.98
CA ALA A 169 6.91 -7.77 0.48
C ALA A 169 5.84 -8.21 1.48
N GLY A 170 6.17 -8.27 2.77
CA GLY A 170 5.21 -8.58 3.84
C GLY A 170 4.25 -7.43 4.11
N LYS A 171 4.77 -6.24 4.44
CA LYS A 171 3.98 -5.08 4.90
C LYS A 171 3.02 -4.54 3.84
N THR A 172 3.41 -4.53 2.57
CA THR A 172 2.64 -3.86 1.50
C THR A 172 2.22 -4.80 0.38
N ALA A 173 3.14 -5.57 -0.20
CA ALA A 173 2.87 -6.35 -1.40
C ALA A 173 1.98 -7.56 -1.13
N SER A 174 2.03 -8.16 0.06
CA SER A 174 1.18 -9.30 0.44
C SER A 174 -0.31 -8.99 0.30
N LEU A 175 -0.78 -7.87 0.83
CA LEU A 175 -2.21 -7.51 0.78
C LEU A 175 -2.65 -7.07 -0.63
N MET A 176 -1.77 -6.48 -1.44
CA MET A 176 -2.06 -6.19 -2.85
C MET A 176 -2.21 -7.49 -3.66
N ALA A 177 -1.31 -8.45 -3.45
CA ALA A 177 -1.39 -9.79 -4.04
C ALA A 177 -2.68 -10.52 -3.62
N THR A 178 -3.00 -10.47 -2.34
CA THR A 178 -4.22 -11.07 -1.77
C THR A 178 -5.49 -10.41 -2.32
N SER A 179 -5.49 -9.11 -2.57
CA SER A 179 -6.61 -8.43 -3.20
C SER A 179 -6.91 -9.00 -4.58
N CYS A 180 -5.89 -9.13 -5.43
CA CYS A 180 -6.05 -9.77 -6.75
C CYS A 180 -6.46 -11.25 -6.61
N ARG A 181 -5.82 -12.00 -5.69
CA ARG A 181 -6.09 -13.42 -5.49
C ARG A 181 -7.53 -13.69 -5.08
N ILE A 182 -8.04 -12.97 -4.08
CA ILE A 182 -9.43 -13.12 -3.62
C ILE A 182 -10.39 -12.74 -4.73
N GLY A 183 -10.20 -11.59 -5.39
CA GLY A 183 -11.04 -11.18 -6.51
C GLY A 183 -11.12 -12.23 -7.62
N ALA A 184 -9.98 -12.79 -8.00
CA ALA A 184 -9.88 -13.84 -9.01
C ALA A 184 -10.59 -15.16 -8.59
N ILE A 185 -10.36 -15.62 -7.34
CA ILE A 185 -10.99 -16.85 -6.83
C ILE A 185 -12.52 -16.71 -6.80
N VAL A 186 -13.02 -15.64 -6.18
CA VAL A 186 -14.48 -15.46 -6.03
C VAL A 186 -15.16 -15.00 -7.32
N GLY A 187 -14.38 -14.47 -8.29
CA GLY A 187 -14.78 -14.22 -9.66
C GLY A 187 -14.88 -15.48 -10.50
N GLY A 188 -14.34 -16.62 -10.02
CA GLY A 188 -14.45 -17.93 -10.69
C GLY A 188 -13.39 -18.19 -11.76
N LEU A 189 -12.24 -17.51 -11.71
CA LEU A 189 -11.14 -17.78 -12.64
C LEU A 189 -10.49 -19.17 -12.39
N ASP A 190 -9.84 -19.68 -13.42
CA ASP A 190 -9.02 -20.89 -13.31
C ASP A 190 -7.75 -20.64 -12.47
N ARG A 191 -7.14 -21.71 -11.96
CA ARG A 191 -5.95 -21.59 -11.09
C ARG A 191 -4.77 -20.88 -11.73
N PRO A 192 -4.39 -21.15 -12.98
CA PRO A 192 -3.33 -20.39 -13.64
C PRO A 192 -3.58 -18.88 -13.66
N SER A 193 -4.80 -18.44 -13.97
CA SER A 193 -5.18 -17.03 -13.97
C SER A 193 -5.19 -16.43 -12.56
N VAL A 194 -5.63 -17.19 -11.54
CA VAL A 194 -5.56 -16.78 -10.13
C VAL A 194 -4.10 -16.55 -9.70
N GLU A 195 -3.18 -17.48 -10.03
CA GLU A 195 -1.76 -17.32 -9.66
C GLU A 195 -1.13 -16.15 -10.41
N ALA A 196 -1.45 -15.96 -11.69
CA ALA A 196 -0.97 -14.83 -12.48
C ALA A 196 -1.39 -13.47 -11.88
N LEU A 197 -2.67 -13.33 -11.55
CA LEU A 197 -3.17 -12.09 -10.92
C LEU A 197 -2.61 -11.89 -9.51
N THR A 198 -2.36 -12.96 -8.78
CA THR A 198 -1.68 -12.90 -7.47
C THR A 198 -0.26 -12.33 -7.62
N GLU A 199 0.49 -12.85 -8.57
CA GLU A 199 1.87 -12.39 -8.86
C GLU A 199 1.88 -10.96 -9.37
N TYR A 200 0.94 -10.61 -10.27
CA TYR A 200 0.73 -9.23 -10.70
C TYR A 200 0.51 -8.31 -9.48
N GLY A 201 -0.40 -8.66 -8.57
CA GLY A 201 -0.69 -7.88 -7.38
C GLY A 201 0.54 -7.70 -6.46
N ARG A 202 1.39 -8.72 -6.37
CA ARG A 202 2.68 -8.64 -5.66
C ARG A 202 3.58 -7.58 -6.26
N HIS A 203 3.73 -7.57 -7.58
CA HIS A 203 4.53 -6.57 -8.28
C HIS A 203 3.98 -5.16 -8.11
N VAL A 204 2.66 -4.98 -8.20
CA VAL A 204 2.02 -3.67 -7.92
C VAL A 204 2.32 -3.18 -6.52
N GLY A 205 2.28 -4.06 -5.52
CA GLY A 205 2.61 -3.71 -4.14
C GLY A 205 4.06 -3.26 -3.97
N MET A 206 5.02 -3.94 -4.63
CA MET A 206 6.43 -3.54 -4.65
C MET A 206 6.60 -2.17 -5.31
N ILE A 207 6.01 -1.95 -6.49
CA ILE A 207 6.03 -0.64 -7.18
C ILE A 207 5.46 0.45 -6.29
N PHE A 208 4.31 0.18 -5.68
CA PHE A 208 3.61 1.15 -4.84
C PHE A 208 4.49 1.62 -3.67
N GLN A 209 5.13 0.68 -2.97
CA GLN A 209 5.99 1.03 -1.83
C GLN A 209 7.26 1.76 -2.27
N ILE A 210 7.98 1.26 -3.29
CA ILE A 210 9.19 1.91 -3.80
C ILE A 210 8.90 3.36 -4.22
N VAL A 211 7.77 3.58 -4.89
CA VAL A 211 7.34 4.92 -5.32
C VAL A 211 6.97 5.81 -4.13
N ASP A 212 6.28 5.26 -3.11
CA ASP A 212 5.93 6.01 -1.89
C ASP A 212 7.20 6.46 -1.15
N ASP A 213 8.19 5.57 -1.01
CA ASP A 213 9.49 5.84 -0.41
C ASP A 213 10.29 6.92 -1.18
N VAL A 214 10.24 6.90 -2.51
CA VAL A 214 10.85 7.94 -3.35
C VAL A 214 10.13 9.27 -3.15
N LEU A 215 8.80 9.27 -3.11
CA LEU A 215 8.01 10.48 -2.89
C LEU A 215 8.26 11.10 -1.51
N ASP A 216 8.44 10.30 -0.47
CA ASP A 216 8.78 10.81 0.86
C ASP A 216 10.07 11.63 0.86
N LEU A 217 11.03 11.29 0.00
CA LEU A 217 12.30 12.02 -0.15
C LEU A 217 12.21 13.20 -1.11
N THR A 218 11.44 13.12 -2.20
CA THR A 218 11.51 14.05 -3.33
C THR A 218 10.36 15.06 -3.40
N ALA A 219 9.18 14.69 -2.88
CA ALA A 219 8.02 15.57 -2.91
C ALA A 219 8.06 16.64 -1.79
N THR A 220 7.26 17.68 -1.96
CA THR A 220 7.05 18.72 -0.93
C THR A 220 5.99 18.28 0.06
N ASP A 221 5.99 18.92 1.24
CA ASP A 221 4.98 18.68 2.28
C ASP A 221 3.55 18.95 1.76
N GLU A 222 3.40 19.95 0.88
CA GLU A 222 2.13 20.30 0.26
C GLU A 222 1.63 19.20 -0.68
N GLU A 223 2.52 18.62 -1.49
CA GLU A 223 2.21 17.52 -2.42
C GLU A 223 1.88 16.22 -1.68
N LEU A 224 2.55 15.95 -0.55
CA LEU A 224 2.32 14.77 0.28
C LEU A 224 1.11 14.92 1.21
N GLY A 225 0.80 16.14 1.65
CA GLY A 225 -0.17 16.41 2.71
C GLY A 225 0.32 15.96 4.10
N LYS A 226 1.62 15.71 4.24
CA LYS A 226 2.34 15.36 5.48
C LYS A 226 3.78 15.89 5.38
N PRO A 227 4.53 15.99 6.49
CA PRO A 227 5.96 16.30 6.42
C PRO A 227 6.71 15.30 5.53
N SER A 228 7.60 15.78 4.70
CA SER A 228 8.45 14.97 3.83
C SER A 228 9.73 14.55 4.58
N GLY A 229 10.27 13.36 4.23
CA GLY A 229 11.42 12.77 4.92
C GLY A 229 11.05 12.12 6.25
N LEU A 230 9.79 11.75 6.43
CA LEU A 230 9.31 11.12 7.66
C LEU A 230 10.04 9.79 7.92
N ASP A 231 10.26 8.98 6.88
CA ASP A 231 11.01 7.73 7.02
C ASP A 231 12.42 7.96 7.59
N LEU A 232 13.13 9.01 7.13
CA LEU A 232 14.44 9.36 7.67
C LEU A 232 14.36 9.81 9.14
N ALA A 233 13.32 10.57 9.50
CA ALA A 233 13.10 11.01 10.88
C ALA A 233 12.86 9.83 11.83
N GLU A 234 12.13 8.82 11.37
CA GLU A 234 11.80 7.60 12.09
C GLU A 234 12.94 6.56 12.06
N GLY A 235 14.00 6.81 11.28
CA GLY A 235 15.14 5.89 11.15
C GLY A 235 14.86 4.71 10.24
N ILE A 236 13.86 4.82 9.37
CA ILE A 236 13.53 3.83 8.34
C ILE A 236 14.34 4.14 7.09
N TYR A 237 15.34 3.31 6.78
CA TYR A 237 16.17 3.53 5.60
C TYR A 237 15.62 2.72 4.43
N THR A 238 14.99 3.45 3.50
CA THR A 238 14.30 2.92 2.32
C THR A 238 15.27 2.71 1.16
N LEU A 239 14.82 2.13 0.05
CA LEU A 239 15.69 1.74 -1.07
C LEU A 239 16.60 2.88 -1.59
N PRO A 240 16.11 4.11 -1.83
CA PRO A 240 16.97 5.21 -2.23
C PRO A 240 18.07 5.52 -1.20
N VAL A 241 17.73 5.48 0.10
CA VAL A 241 18.71 5.71 1.19
C VAL A 241 19.76 4.61 1.22
N ILE A 242 19.35 3.34 1.07
CA ILE A 242 20.27 2.18 0.99
C ILE A 242 21.24 2.35 -0.17
N TYR A 243 20.79 2.82 -1.33
CA TYR A 243 21.64 3.07 -2.48
C TYR A 243 22.61 4.24 -2.24
N ALA A 244 22.12 5.37 -1.72
CA ALA A 244 22.96 6.52 -1.42
C ALA A 244 24.04 6.21 -0.35
N LEU A 245 23.73 5.35 0.62
CA LEU A 245 24.70 4.92 1.64
C LEU A 245 25.92 4.16 1.06
N ARG A 246 25.85 3.65 -0.17
CA ARG A 246 26.98 2.98 -0.84
C ARG A 246 28.06 3.96 -1.29
N SER A 247 27.67 5.18 -1.68
CA SER A 247 28.53 6.20 -2.28
C SER A 247 28.78 7.42 -1.37
N SER A 248 27.95 7.65 -0.34
CA SER A 248 28.03 8.86 0.51
C SER A 248 28.51 8.56 1.93
N PRO A 249 29.82 8.80 2.23
CA PRO A 249 30.34 8.75 3.60
C PRO A 249 29.66 9.79 4.52
N GLU A 250 29.28 10.95 3.97
CA GLU A 250 28.62 12.03 4.71
C GLU A 250 27.24 11.59 5.18
N LEU A 251 26.43 10.96 4.30
CA LEU A 251 25.14 10.40 4.67
C LEU A 251 25.30 9.31 5.73
N ARG A 252 26.30 8.43 5.59
CA ARG A 252 26.61 7.39 6.59
C ARG A 252 26.98 7.96 7.96
N ALA A 253 27.70 9.10 8.01
CA ALA A 253 28.06 9.76 9.26
C ALA A 253 26.85 10.48 9.93
N LEU A 254 25.88 10.92 9.12
CA LEU A 254 24.68 11.59 9.58
C LEU A 254 23.67 10.60 10.20
N LEU A 255 23.45 9.46 9.54
CA LEU A 255 22.42 8.47 9.88
C LEU A 255 22.84 7.55 11.05
N GLY A 256 21.98 6.61 11.43
CA GLY A 256 22.20 5.66 12.54
C GLY A 256 21.76 6.20 13.90
N ARG A 257 21.03 7.32 13.94
CA ARG A 257 20.52 7.99 15.14
C ARG A 257 19.29 8.83 14.81
N PRO A 258 18.47 9.21 15.81
CA PRO A 258 17.39 10.18 15.62
C PRO A 258 17.93 11.49 15.03
N LEU A 259 17.21 12.06 14.08
CA LEU A 259 17.54 13.32 13.41
C LEU A 259 16.60 14.43 13.86
N ASP A 260 17.13 15.63 13.99
CA ASP A 260 16.36 16.87 14.06
C ASP A 260 15.90 17.30 12.64
N PRO A 261 15.01 18.28 12.50
CA PRO A 261 14.51 18.71 11.19
C PRO A 261 15.60 19.12 10.20
N ASP A 262 16.70 19.74 10.67
CA ASP A 262 17.84 20.13 9.82
C ASP A 262 18.59 18.89 9.35
N GLY A 263 18.77 17.89 10.22
CA GLY A 263 19.37 16.60 9.87
C GLY A 263 18.52 15.82 8.84
N VAL A 264 17.21 15.85 8.96
CA VAL A 264 16.29 15.25 7.96
C VAL A 264 16.45 15.95 6.62
N ALA A 265 16.44 17.29 6.59
CA ALA A 265 16.65 18.07 5.36
C ALA A 265 18.00 17.75 4.70
N GLN A 266 19.08 17.66 5.49
CA GLN A 266 20.41 17.27 5.02
C GLN A 266 20.41 15.83 4.48
N GLY A 267 19.81 14.89 5.20
CA GLY A 267 19.71 13.48 4.77
C GLY A 267 18.98 13.33 3.43
N ARG A 268 17.86 14.04 3.26
CA ARG A 268 17.14 14.10 1.98
C ARG A 268 18.02 14.65 0.86
N ALA A 269 18.69 15.79 1.09
CA ALA A 269 19.57 16.40 0.10
C ALA A 269 20.70 15.47 -0.33
N LEU A 270 21.37 14.81 0.63
CA LEU A 270 22.43 13.85 0.35
C LEU A 270 21.93 12.60 -0.39
N THR A 271 20.72 12.11 -0.06
CA THR A 271 20.12 10.96 -0.75
C THR A 271 19.74 11.29 -2.19
N CYS A 272 19.26 12.51 -2.45
CA CYS A 272 18.80 12.95 -3.77
C CYS A 272 19.94 13.53 -4.63
N ALA A 273 21.17 13.66 -4.13
CA ALA A 273 22.27 14.27 -4.85
C ALA A 273 22.81 13.41 -6.01
N ASP A 274 22.71 12.09 -5.88
CA ASP A 274 23.26 11.10 -6.81
C ASP A 274 22.14 10.31 -7.52
N GLU A 275 22.54 9.24 -8.23
CA GLU A 275 21.63 8.35 -8.98
C GLU A 275 20.78 7.42 -8.11
N ALA A 276 20.80 7.56 -6.79
CA ALA A 276 20.12 6.66 -5.86
C ALA A 276 18.59 6.61 -6.08
N VAL A 277 17.95 7.76 -6.26
CA VAL A 277 16.53 7.88 -6.58
C VAL A 277 16.22 7.26 -7.95
N ALA A 278 17.02 7.55 -8.96
CA ALA A 278 16.85 6.98 -10.30
C ALA A 278 17.02 5.45 -10.29
N SER A 279 18.00 4.95 -9.52
CA SER A 279 18.23 3.51 -9.34
C SER A 279 17.04 2.82 -8.66
N ALA A 280 16.46 3.44 -7.64
CA ALA A 280 15.25 2.91 -6.99
C ALA A 280 14.03 2.88 -7.94
N LEU A 281 13.85 3.93 -8.75
CA LEU A 281 12.79 3.96 -9.77
C LEU A 281 13.03 2.93 -10.89
N ALA A 282 14.28 2.62 -11.24
CA ALA A 282 14.58 1.56 -12.19
C ALA A 282 14.12 0.17 -11.67
N VAL A 283 14.22 -0.08 -10.37
CA VAL A 283 13.66 -1.30 -9.75
C VAL A 283 12.13 -1.32 -9.85
N ALA A 284 11.46 -0.19 -9.64
CA ALA A 284 10.01 -0.10 -9.85
C ALA A 284 9.63 -0.41 -11.32
N ASP A 285 10.40 0.09 -12.31
CA ASP A 285 10.20 -0.22 -13.73
C ASP A 285 10.41 -1.71 -14.04
N GLU A 286 11.38 -2.36 -13.41
CA GLU A 286 11.57 -3.82 -13.55
C GLU A 286 10.35 -4.59 -13.05
N HIS A 287 9.81 -4.21 -11.89
CA HIS A 287 8.58 -4.80 -11.37
C HIS A 287 7.39 -4.57 -12.31
N ALA A 288 7.25 -3.38 -12.91
CA ALA A 288 6.21 -3.10 -13.90
C ALA A 288 6.37 -3.97 -15.16
N GLY A 289 7.60 -4.16 -15.63
CA GLY A 289 7.90 -5.07 -16.73
C GLY A 289 7.55 -6.53 -16.43
N ARG A 290 7.80 -6.98 -15.19
CA ARG A 290 7.41 -8.34 -14.74
C ARG A 290 5.89 -8.46 -14.64
N ALA A 291 5.21 -7.50 -14.05
CA ALA A 291 3.75 -7.45 -13.95
C ALA A 291 3.09 -7.55 -15.34
N ALA A 292 3.58 -6.77 -16.32
CA ALA A 292 3.06 -6.80 -17.68
C ALA A 292 3.25 -8.17 -18.37
N ARG A 293 4.40 -8.81 -18.18
CA ARG A 293 4.66 -10.15 -18.73
C ARG A 293 3.72 -11.20 -18.13
N VAL A 294 3.53 -11.17 -16.80
CA VAL A 294 2.62 -12.10 -16.14
C VAL A 294 1.20 -12.01 -16.71
N LEU A 295 0.69 -10.80 -16.99
CA LEU A 295 -0.63 -10.63 -17.60
C LEU A 295 -0.67 -11.12 -19.05
N ALA A 296 0.39 -10.87 -19.83
CA ALA A 296 0.47 -11.27 -21.25
C ALA A 296 0.57 -12.79 -21.46
N ASP A 297 1.18 -13.51 -20.51
CA ASP A 297 1.40 -14.96 -20.61
C ASP A 297 0.16 -15.78 -20.19
N HIS A 298 -0.91 -15.13 -19.72
CA HIS A 298 -2.11 -15.80 -19.21
C HIS A 298 -3.39 -15.26 -19.87
N LYS A 299 -4.48 -16.03 -19.76
CA LYS A 299 -5.80 -15.66 -20.31
C LYS A 299 -6.53 -14.66 -19.40
N ILE A 300 -6.09 -13.42 -19.45
CA ILE A 300 -6.73 -12.29 -18.78
C ILE A 300 -7.44 -11.45 -19.84
N ASP A 301 -8.64 -10.97 -19.55
CA ASP A 301 -9.36 -10.05 -20.44
C ASP A 301 -8.48 -8.88 -20.86
N ASP A 302 -8.42 -8.56 -22.15
CA ASP A 302 -7.51 -7.56 -22.70
C ASP A 302 -7.75 -6.16 -22.12
N ALA A 303 -9.00 -5.77 -21.89
CA ALA A 303 -9.33 -4.46 -21.33
C ALA A 303 -8.89 -4.36 -19.84
N VAL A 304 -9.04 -5.44 -19.10
CA VAL A 304 -8.55 -5.54 -17.72
C VAL A 304 -7.02 -5.51 -17.69
N ALA A 305 -6.34 -6.30 -18.52
CA ALA A 305 -4.88 -6.33 -18.59
C ALA A 305 -4.31 -4.95 -18.96
N GLU A 306 -4.92 -4.24 -19.92
CA GLU A 306 -4.51 -2.89 -20.30
C GLU A 306 -4.71 -1.88 -19.17
N ALA A 307 -5.84 -1.94 -18.46
CA ALA A 307 -6.11 -1.05 -17.32
C ALA A 307 -5.14 -1.30 -16.16
N LEU A 308 -4.85 -2.56 -15.85
CA LEU A 308 -3.86 -2.93 -14.84
C LEU A 308 -2.45 -2.45 -15.22
N ASN A 309 -2.05 -2.59 -16.49
CA ASN A 309 -0.77 -2.05 -16.98
C ASN A 309 -0.70 -0.52 -16.90
N ARG A 310 -1.81 0.19 -17.16
CA ARG A 310 -1.89 1.64 -16.96
C ARG A 310 -1.74 2.02 -15.50
N LEU A 311 -2.33 1.26 -14.58
CA LEU A 311 -2.19 1.50 -13.15
C LEU A 311 -0.72 1.48 -12.72
N CYS A 312 0.06 0.45 -13.10
CA CYS A 312 1.50 0.39 -12.80
C CYS A 312 2.24 1.64 -13.31
N ARG A 313 2.01 2.01 -14.57
CA ARG A 313 2.66 3.20 -15.16
C ARG A 313 2.28 4.48 -14.42
N SER A 314 1.00 4.67 -14.11
CA SER A 314 0.52 5.89 -13.44
C SER A 314 1.11 6.06 -12.03
N ILE A 315 1.37 4.95 -11.32
CA ILE A 315 2.04 4.99 -10.01
C ILE A 315 3.48 5.50 -10.18
N ILE A 316 4.25 4.98 -11.14
CA ILE A 316 5.64 5.36 -11.38
C ILE A 316 5.74 6.81 -11.91
N ASP A 317 4.89 7.20 -12.86
CA ASP A 317 4.92 8.53 -13.47
C ASP A 317 4.66 9.64 -12.44
N ARG A 318 3.88 9.36 -11.41
CA ARG A 318 3.66 10.30 -10.30
C ARG A 318 4.97 10.67 -9.59
N SER A 319 5.86 9.72 -9.33
CA SER A 319 7.15 10.00 -8.68
C SER A 319 8.14 10.71 -9.60
N ARG A 320 8.13 10.40 -10.89
CA ARG A 320 8.98 11.09 -11.87
C ARG A 320 8.62 12.57 -12.00
N SER A 321 7.33 12.89 -11.97
CA SER A 321 6.87 14.28 -12.00
C SER A 321 7.32 15.06 -10.76
N ALA A 322 7.27 14.46 -9.56
CA ALA A 322 7.74 15.06 -8.32
C ALA A 322 9.28 15.22 -8.31
N ALA A 323 10.03 14.21 -8.75
CA ALA A 323 11.49 14.24 -8.79
C ALA A 323 12.03 15.32 -9.75
N THR A 324 11.34 15.58 -10.88
CA THR A 324 11.72 16.64 -11.83
C THR A 324 11.33 18.04 -11.36
N ALA A 325 10.37 18.17 -10.46
CA ALA A 325 9.93 19.44 -9.87
C ALA A 325 10.80 19.89 -8.68
N SER A 326 11.68 19.03 -8.16
CA SER A 326 12.52 19.29 -6.99
C SER A 326 13.45 20.49 -7.19
N PRO A 327 13.69 21.34 -6.14
CA PRO A 327 14.48 22.58 -6.25
C PRO A 327 15.92 22.42 -6.74
N SER A 328 16.53 21.24 -6.56
CA SER A 328 17.89 20.94 -7.05
C SER A 328 17.99 20.90 -8.58
N ALA A 329 16.91 20.59 -9.30
CA ALA A 329 16.86 20.61 -10.77
C ALA A 329 16.66 22.01 -11.36
N ARG A 330 16.30 23.02 -10.55
CA ARG A 330 16.08 24.42 -10.98
C ARG A 330 17.30 25.33 -10.78
N ALA A 331 18.40 24.81 -10.22
CA ALA A 331 19.62 25.56 -9.94
C ALA A 331 20.77 25.25 -10.94
N GLY A 332 20.43 24.64 -12.09
CA GLY A 332 21.36 24.35 -13.18
C GLY A 332 21.17 25.30 -14.37
#